data_72a51836ee1406afdaccb3f3d0343ca0
#
_entry.id   72a51836ee1406afdaccb3f3d0343ca0
#
_cell.length_a   1.000
_cell.length_b   1.000
_cell.length_c   1.000
_cell.angle_alpha   90.00
_cell.angle_beta   90.00
_cell.angle_gamma   90.00
#
_symmetry.space_group_name_H-M   'P 1'
#
loop_
_entity.id
_entity.type
_entity.pdbx_description
1 polymer ?
#
loop_
_entity_poly.entity_id
_entity_poly.type
_entity_poly.pdbx_seq_one_letter_code
_entity_poly.pdbx_strand_id
1 'polypeptide(L)'
;MLISVFSLFSTYEAAAQNPEPPDMNKLAEEEADKLQRLLDLEDWQVFYVDSTLKVNYAMLQAEYDKLQTSKVGNIVLYQEAHDRCSDRIDAAYKSFFTEKQWALYLKNGAAKLQKQRAKRKEKSGK
;
A
#
# COMPACT_ATOMS: atom_id res chain seq x y z
N MET A 1 5.92 -40.27 -21.62
CA MET A 1 5.45 -38.94 -22.01
C MET A 1 4.47 -38.32 -21.03
N LEU A 2 3.55 -39.09 -20.49
CA LEU A 2 2.58 -38.60 -19.51
C LEU A 2 3.19 -38.20 -18.16
N ILE A 3 4.34 -38.75 -17.81
CA ILE A 3 5.01 -38.54 -16.52
C ILE A 3 5.60 -37.11 -16.41
N SER A 4 6.08 -36.54 -17.52
CA SER A 4 6.70 -35.21 -17.50
C SER A 4 5.70 -34.07 -17.31
N VAL A 5 4.46 -34.27 -17.77
CA VAL A 5 3.38 -33.28 -17.58
C VAL A 5 2.92 -33.23 -16.13
N PHE A 6 2.92 -34.39 -15.46
CA PHE A 6 2.52 -34.50 -14.06
C PHE A 6 3.50 -33.79 -13.10
N SER A 7 4.79 -33.85 -13.42
CA SER A 7 5.80 -33.22 -12.57
C SER A 7 5.76 -31.68 -12.63
N LEU A 8 5.40 -31.11 -13.77
CA LEU A 8 5.22 -29.66 -13.93
C LEU A 8 4.01 -29.15 -13.16
N PHE A 9 2.95 -29.94 -13.12
CA PHE A 9 1.72 -29.58 -12.41
C PHE A 9 1.95 -29.59 -10.88
N SER A 10 2.71 -30.54 -10.40
CA SER A 10 3.07 -30.67 -8.98
C SER A 10 3.88 -29.45 -8.49
N THR A 11 4.80 -28.95 -9.31
CA THR A 11 5.62 -27.78 -8.95
C THR A 11 4.77 -26.51 -8.84
N TYR A 12 3.79 -26.38 -9.71
CA TYR A 12 2.88 -25.22 -9.71
C TYR A 12 2.00 -25.21 -8.47
N GLU A 13 1.46 -26.35 -8.07
CA GLU A 13 0.62 -26.46 -6.87
C GLU A 13 1.41 -26.14 -5.61
N ALA A 14 2.65 -26.58 -5.49
CA ALA A 14 3.49 -26.31 -4.34
C ALA A 14 3.77 -24.80 -4.19
N ALA A 15 4.02 -24.11 -5.31
CA ALA A 15 4.24 -22.66 -5.30
C ALA A 15 2.98 -21.88 -4.90
N ALA A 16 1.79 -22.37 -5.30
CA ALA A 16 0.52 -21.72 -4.97
C ALA A 16 0.10 -21.94 -3.52
N GLN A 17 0.52 -23.04 -2.88
CA GLN A 17 0.15 -23.39 -1.51
C GLN A 17 0.91 -22.61 -0.45
N ASN A 18 2.11 -22.11 -0.77
CA ASN A 18 2.96 -21.38 0.18
C ASN A 18 3.41 -20.04 -0.43
N PRO A 19 2.48 -19.09 -0.60
CA PRO A 19 2.88 -17.77 -1.09
C PRO A 19 3.75 -17.07 -0.03
N GLU A 20 4.85 -16.51 -0.46
CA GLU A 20 5.68 -15.69 0.41
C GLU A 20 4.95 -14.39 0.75
N PRO A 21 5.07 -13.88 2.00
CA PRO A 21 4.51 -12.59 2.34
C PRO A 21 5.19 -11.50 1.50
N PRO A 22 4.45 -10.44 1.11
CA PRO A 22 5.03 -9.37 0.31
C PRO A 22 6.14 -8.65 1.09
N ASP A 23 7.22 -8.31 0.40
CA ASP A 23 8.29 -7.48 0.96
C ASP A 23 7.82 -6.01 0.91
N MET A 24 7.45 -5.48 2.06
CA MET A 24 6.92 -4.12 2.16
C MET A 24 7.94 -3.05 1.76
N ASN A 25 9.23 -3.30 2.03
CA ASN A 25 10.29 -2.38 1.60
C ASN A 25 10.39 -2.33 0.08
N LYS A 26 10.29 -3.48 -0.56
CA LYS A 26 10.31 -3.57 -2.02
C LYS A 26 9.11 -2.87 -2.62
N LEU A 27 7.93 -3.04 -2.04
CA LEU A 27 6.72 -2.35 -2.48
C LEU A 27 6.87 -0.83 -2.36
N ALA A 28 7.49 -0.35 -1.28
CA ALA A 28 7.76 1.07 -1.09
C ALA A 28 8.70 1.61 -2.18
N GLU A 29 9.75 0.88 -2.48
CA GLU A 29 10.72 1.27 -3.52
C GLU A 29 10.07 1.31 -4.90
N GLU A 30 9.26 0.32 -5.23
CA GLU A 30 8.52 0.27 -6.50
C GLU A 30 7.54 1.42 -6.64
N GLU A 31 6.83 1.76 -5.57
CA GLU A 31 5.90 2.89 -5.58
C GLU A 31 6.63 4.22 -5.71
N ALA A 32 7.76 4.38 -5.02
CA ALA A 32 8.60 5.57 -5.15
C ALA A 32 9.08 5.76 -6.60
N ASP A 33 9.54 4.70 -7.24
CA ASP A 33 9.98 4.73 -8.64
C ASP A 33 8.82 5.09 -9.58
N LYS A 34 7.66 4.52 -9.33
CA LYS A 34 6.45 4.80 -10.12
C LYS A 34 6.07 6.28 -10.00
N LEU A 35 6.04 6.82 -8.79
CA LEU A 35 5.69 8.22 -8.56
C LEU A 35 6.75 9.16 -9.14
N GLN A 36 8.02 8.78 -9.11
CA GLN A 36 9.06 9.58 -9.74
C GLN A 36 8.77 9.78 -11.22
N ARG A 37 8.44 8.70 -11.92
CA ARG A 37 8.13 8.77 -13.35
C ARG A 37 6.84 9.54 -13.64
N LEU A 38 5.82 9.31 -12.82
CA LEU A 38 4.48 9.87 -13.00
C LEU A 38 4.45 11.38 -12.73
N LEU A 39 5.16 11.82 -11.69
CA LEU A 39 5.11 13.19 -11.17
C LEU A 39 6.35 14.00 -11.48
N ASP A 40 7.35 13.40 -12.11
CA ASP A 40 8.66 14.03 -12.34
C ASP A 40 9.29 14.53 -11.04
N LEU A 41 9.41 13.62 -10.07
CA LEU A 41 9.98 13.95 -8.76
C LEU A 41 11.49 14.13 -8.83
N GLU A 42 12.01 15.06 -8.05
CA GLU A 42 13.45 15.21 -7.82
C GLU A 42 13.94 14.09 -6.89
N ASP A 43 15.24 13.84 -6.91
CA ASP A 43 15.83 12.73 -6.13
C ASP A 43 15.53 12.82 -4.63
N TRP A 44 15.56 14.04 -4.06
CA TRP A 44 15.25 14.23 -2.65
C TRP A 44 13.78 13.90 -2.35
N GLN A 45 12.88 14.18 -3.30
CA GLN A 45 11.46 13.84 -3.16
C GLN A 45 11.27 12.33 -3.19
N VAL A 46 11.98 11.63 -4.08
CA VAL A 46 11.94 10.16 -4.16
C VAL A 46 12.38 9.55 -2.83
N PHE A 47 13.45 10.09 -2.25
CA PHE A 47 13.94 9.64 -0.94
C PHE A 47 12.85 9.82 0.13
N TYR A 48 12.17 10.96 0.15
CA TYR A 48 11.09 11.21 1.10
C TYR A 48 9.86 10.32 0.87
N VAL A 49 9.52 10.04 -0.39
CA VAL A 49 8.45 9.09 -0.70
C VAL A 49 8.79 7.71 -0.17
N ASP A 50 9.98 7.22 -0.49
CA ASP A 50 10.44 5.90 -0.05
C ASP A 50 10.43 5.80 1.48
N SER A 51 10.98 6.78 2.18
CA SER A 51 11.02 6.81 3.64
C SER A 51 9.62 6.88 4.26
N THR A 52 8.74 7.71 3.71
CA THR A 52 7.36 7.84 4.15
C THR A 52 6.62 6.51 4.04
N LEU A 53 6.76 5.84 2.91
CA LEU A 53 6.11 4.55 2.68
C LEU A 53 6.64 3.47 3.61
N LYS A 54 7.96 3.38 3.77
CA LYS A 54 8.58 2.36 4.64
C LYS A 54 8.11 2.51 6.09
N VAL A 55 8.09 3.74 6.61
CA VAL A 55 7.63 4.01 7.97
C VAL A 55 6.15 3.68 8.13
N ASN A 56 5.32 4.14 7.22
CA ASN A 56 3.87 3.95 7.32
C ASN A 56 3.45 2.50 7.08
N TYR A 57 4.11 1.80 6.16
CA TYR A 57 3.86 0.36 5.95
C TYR A 57 4.24 -0.46 7.18
N ALA A 58 5.35 -0.12 7.84
CA ALA A 58 5.74 -0.79 9.08
C ALA A 58 4.72 -0.57 10.19
N MET A 59 4.20 0.65 10.31
CA MET A 59 3.13 0.97 11.27
C MET A 59 1.86 0.19 10.96
N LEU A 60 1.49 0.11 9.70
CA LEU A 60 0.30 -0.63 9.26
C LEU A 60 0.44 -2.12 9.56
N GLN A 61 1.61 -2.69 9.29
CA GLN A 61 1.88 -4.09 9.60
C GLN A 61 1.74 -4.36 11.09
N ALA A 62 2.28 -3.46 11.93
CA ALA A 62 2.16 -3.57 13.38
C ALA A 62 0.69 -3.51 13.84
N GLU A 63 -0.11 -2.65 13.24
CA GLU A 63 -1.55 -2.56 13.54
C GLU A 63 -2.28 -3.85 13.14
N TYR A 64 -1.97 -4.40 11.97
CA TYR A 64 -2.56 -5.67 11.53
C TYR A 64 -2.16 -6.82 12.44
N ASP A 65 -0.89 -6.90 12.84
CA ASP A 65 -0.40 -7.95 13.74
C ASP A 65 -1.11 -7.88 15.09
N LYS A 66 -1.33 -6.68 15.58
CA LYS A 66 -2.05 -6.44 16.83
C LYS A 66 -3.51 -6.93 16.75
N LEU A 67 -4.19 -6.63 15.64
CA LEU A 67 -5.55 -7.08 15.40
C LEU A 67 -5.62 -8.61 15.29
N GLN A 68 -4.67 -9.22 14.60
CA GLN A 68 -4.60 -10.68 14.47
C GLN A 68 -4.31 -11.37 15.82
N THR A 69 -3.38 -10.83 16.59
CA THR A 69 -3.01 -11.35 17.91
C THR A 69 -4.20 -11.27 18.87
N SER A 70 -4.99 -10.22 18.77
CA SER A 70 -6.20 -10.04 19.58
C SER A 70 -7.39 -10.84 19.04
N LYS A 71 -7.18 -11.65 18.01
CA LYS A 71 -8.20 -12.47 17.34
C LYS A 71 -9.41 -11.67 16.86
N VAL A 72 -9.16 -10.43 16.42
CA VAL A 72 -10.19 -9.57 15.86
C VAL A 72 -10.42 -9.99 14.41
N GLY A 73 -11.63 -10.43 14.10
CA GLY A 73 -12.02 -10.86 12.77
C GLY A 73 -12.81 -9.82 11.96
N ASN A 74 -13.06 -8.66 12.55
CA ASN A 74 -13.85 -7.62 11.89
C ASN A 74 -13.03 -6.90 10.82
N ILE A 75 -13.37 -7.12 9.56
CA ILE A 75 -12.67 -6.54 8.42
C ILE A 75 -12.72 -5.00 8.41
N VAL A 76 -13.73 -4.41 9.03
CA VAL A 76 -13.86 -2.95 9.11
C VAL A 76 -12.68 -2.34 9.87
N LEU A 77 -12.18 -3.01 10.92
CA LEU A 77 -11.05 -2.50 11.70
C LEU A 77 -9.75 -2.53 10.88
N TYR A 78 -9.56 -3.53 10.04
CA TYR A 78 -8.42 -3.60 9.13
C TYR A 78 -8.53 -2.50 8.06
N GLN A 79 -9.72 -2.26 7.53
CA GLN A 79 -9.96 -1.20 6.56
C GLN A 79 -9.67 0.17 7.17
N GLU A 80 -10.11 0.41 8.40
CA GLU A 80 -9.85 1.67 9.10
C GLU A 80 -8.36 1.89 9.33
N ALA A 81 -7.61 0.85 9.71
CA ALA A 81 -6.15 0.92 9.87
C ALA A 81 -5.47 1.28 8.54
N HIS A 82 -5.89 0.64 7.45
CA HIS A 82 -5.41 0.93 6.11
C HIS A 82 -5.71 2.39 5.71
N ASP A 83 -6.91 2.85 5.97
CA ASP A 83 -7.33 4.22 5.63
C ASP A 83 -6.51 5.26 6.40
N ARG A 84 -6.24 5.03 7.69
CA ARG A 84 -5.37 5.93 8.47
C ARG A 84 -3.96 5.98 7.90
N CYS A 85 -3.43 4.83 7.50
CA CYS A 85 -2.12 4.75 6.85
C CYS A 85 -2.09 5.60 5.58
N SER A 86 -3.09 5.42 4.71
CA SER A 86 -3.19 6.17 3.46
C SER A 86 -3.33 7.67 3.69
N ASP A 87 -4.10 8.07 4.69
CA ASP A 87 -4.25 9.50 5.04
C ASP A 87 -2.92 10.11 5.51
N ARG A 88 -2.14 9.38 6.30
CA ARG A 88 -0.81 9.84 6.75
C ARG A 88 0.15 9.99 5.57
N ILE A 89 0.14 9.04 4.65
CA ILE A 89 0.98 9.06 3.45
C ILE A 89 0.62 10.28 2.59
N ASP A 90 -0.66 10.48 2.32
CA ASP A 90 -1.12 11.61 1.51
C ASP A 90 -0.79 12.95 2.17
N ALA A 91 -0.93 13.06 3.48
CA ALA A 91 -0.56 14.28 4.21
C ALA A 91 0.93 14.58 4.09
N ALA A 92 1.77 13.55 4.16
CA ALA A 92 3.22 13.71 3.98
C ALA A 92 3.54 14.16 2.56
N TYR A 93 2.97 13.53 1.54
CA TYR A 93 3.17 13.90 0.14
C TYR A 93 2.79 15.36 -0.10
N LYS A 94 1.66 15.78 0.42
CA LYS A 94 1.19 17.16 0.27
C LYS A 94 2.19 18.16 0.83
N SER A 95 2.93 17.79 1.87
CA SER A 95 3.91 18.67 2.51
C SER A 95 5.16 18.90 1.68
N PHE A 96 5.52 17.99 0.77
CA PHE A 96 6.77 18.13 0.00
C PHE A 96 6.61 18.01 -1.52
N PHE A 97 5.42 17.72 -2.03
CA PHE A 97 5.15 17.83 -3.48
C PHE A 97 4.89 19.28 -3.84
N THR A 98 5.29 19.68 -5.05
CA THR A 98 4.88 20.97 -5.61
C THR A 98 3.37 20.95 -5.91
N GLU A 99 2.77 22.11 -6.09
CA GLU A 99 1.34 22.21 -6.45
C GLU A 99 1.02 21.40 -7.70
N LYS A 100 1.90 21.48 -8.71
CA LYS A 100 1.74 20.74 -9.96
C LYS A 100 1.82 19.23 -9.72
N GLN A 101 2.79 18.78 -8.95
CA GLN A 101 2.95 17.36 -8.62
C GLN A 101 1.75 16.84 -7.83
N TRP A 102 1.29 17.60 -6.86
CA TRP A 102 0.11 17.26 -6.08
C TRP A 102 -1.13 17.13 -6.96
N ALA A 103 -1.35 18.09 -7.87
CA ALA A 103 -2.46 18.05 -8.81
C ALA A 103 -2.41 16.81 -9.71
N LEU A 104 -1.22 16.44 -10.20
CA LEU A 104 -1.05 15.22 -10.99
C LEU A 104 -1.30 13.96 -10.16
N TYR A 105 -0.85 13.94 -8.91
CA TYR A 105 -1.08 12.84 -7.99
C TYR A 105 -2.58 12.63 -7.78
N LEU A 106 -3.32 13.69 -7.51
CA LEU A 106 -4.78 13.65 -7.33
C LEU A 106 -5.47 13.13 -8.61
N LYS A 107 -5.07 13.66 -9.76
CA LYS A 107 -5.66 13.29 -11.06
C LYS A 107 -5.43 11.82 -11.40
N ASN A 108 -4.31 11.24 -10.99
CA ASN A 108 -3.93 9.87 -11.31
C ASN A 108 -4.49 8.84 -10.32
N GLY A 109 -5.56 9.18 -9.61
CA GLY A 109 -6.32 8.24 -8.81
C GLY A 109 -6.42 8.59 -7.33
N ALA A 110 -5.52 9.42 -6.81
CA ALA A 110 -5.53 9.74 -5.39
C ALA A 110 -6.80 10.46 -4.94
N ALA A 111 -7.35 11.37 -5.77
CA ALA A 111 -8.58 12.08 -5.44
C ALA A 111 -9.76 11.13 -5.22
N LYS A 112 -9.87 10.13 -6.08
CA LYS A 112 -10.93 9.11 -5.97
C LYS A 112 -10.81 8.32 -4.68
N LEU A 113 -9.59 7.88 -4.37
CA LEU A 113 -9.32 7.11 -3.15
C LEU A 113 -9.57 7.93 -1.89
N GLN A 114 -9.20 9.22 -1.91
CA GLN A 114 -9.47 10.13 -0.79
C GLN A 114 -10.96 10.30 -0.55
N LYS A 115 -11.75 10.44 -1.61
CA LYS A 115 -13.21 10.54 -1.50
C LYS A 115 -13.82 9.27 -0.91
N GLN A 116 -13.34 8.11 -1.32
CA GLN A 116 -13.80 6.83 -0.80
C GLN A 116 -13.50 6.70 0.70
N ARG A 117 -12.29 7.09 1.12
CA ARG A 117 -11.93 7.08 2.54
C ARG A 117 -12.79 8.05 3.36
N ALA A 118 -13.03 9.24 2.83
CA ALA A 118 -13.88 10.23 3.49
C ALA A 118 -15.30 9.71 3.70
N LYS A 119 -15.87 9.02 2.70
CA LYS A 119 -17.19 8.41 2.81
C LYS A 119 -17.26 7.32 3.88
N ARG A 120 -16.22 6.47 3.95
CA ARG A 120 -16.16 5.42 4.98
C ARG A 120 -16.05 6.03 6.38
N LYS A 121 -15.27 7.09 6.52
CA LYS A 121 -15.08 7.79 7.79
C LYS A 121 -16.38 8.46 8.26
N GLU A 122 -17.12 9.04 7.34
CA GLU A 122 -18.42 9.64 7.62
C GLU A 122 -19.42 8.60 8.13
N LYS A 123 -19.44 7.42 7.52
CA LYS A 123 -20.31 6.32 7.94
C LYS A 123 -19.93 5.77 9.31
N SER A 124 -18.63 5.65 9.60
CA SER A 124 -18.15 5.09 10.87
C SER A 124 -18.30 6.08 12.03
N GLY A 125 -18.39 7.39 11.75
CA GLY A 125 -18.62 8.42 12.75
C GLY A 125 -20.06 8.50 13.26
N LYS A 126 -20.94 7.71 12.68
CA LYS A 126 -22.34 7.60 13.10
C LYS A 126 -22.52 6.42 14.03
#